data_03d0ba26df07a3368753f82e316f2e4f
#
_entry.id   03d0ba26df07a3368753f82e316f2e4f
#
_cell.length_a   1.000
_cell.length_b   1.000
_cell.length_c   1.000
_cell.angle_alpha   90.00
_cell.angle_beta   90.00
_cell.angle_gamma   90.00
#
_symmetry.space_group_name_H-M   'P 1'
#
loop_
_entity.id
_entity.type
_entity.pdbx_description
1 polymer ?
#
loop_
_entity_poly.entity_id
_entity_poly.type
_entity_poly.pdbx_seq_one_letter_code
_entity_poly.pdbx_strand_id
1 'polypeptide(L)'
;LAISRVIGPSGKLQYSIVMDNSDIEHPYGINVPTTDKSNTKNPSVRVPLDLDSNDEKKVLNPFVVPGIKKINVESQLNENYSFDNFIEGECNRTARIAGLAVAKNPGTTAFNPLFVFSPTGLGKTHLCHAIGLETKKYHPNLIVLYVNAEQFIQQFMASCKNKTRDDFVRFYQMIDVLIIDDIQFFAGKSKTQDTLFHIFNHLQQNKKQLIFTCDKPASELEDMEQRLISRFQWGLSTELQIPDIETRSNILKRKAYSDGIEIPDDVIDYVASKVKTN
;
A
#
# COMPACT_ATOMS: atom_id res chain seq x y z
N LEU A 1 -26.44 7.68 -9.60
CA LEU A 1 -27.58 6.93 -10.18
C LEU A 1 -28.53 6.37 -9.11
N ALA A 2 -28.07 5.93 -7.93
CA ALA A 2 -28.95 5.42 -6.86
C ALA A 2 -29.71 6.57 -6.14
N ILE A 3 -29.04 7.70 -5.89
CA ILE A 3 -29.60 8.85 -5.17
C ILE A 3 -30.69 9.55 -5.99
N SER A 4 -30.50 9.70 -7.31
CA SER A 4 -31.50 10.31 -8.19
C SER A 4 -32.79 9.45 -8.35
N ARG A 5 -32.72 8.14 -8.06
CA ARG A 5 -33.90 7.25 -8.04
C ARG A 5 -34.78 7.44 -6.80
N VAL A 6 -34.19 7.86 -5.68
CA VAL A 6 -34.89 7.98 -4.38
C VAL A 6 -35.38 9.41 -4.14
N ILE A 7 -34.57 10.42 -4.56
CA ILE A 7 -34.82 11.84 -4.25
C ILE A 7 -35.27 12.67 -5.45
N GLY A 8 -35.25 12.08 -6.66
CA GLY A 8 -35.63 12.76 -7.91
C GLY A 8 -34.48 13.57 -8.53
N PRO A 9 -34.68 14.10 -9.78
CA PRO A 9 -33.61 14.73 -10.55
C PRO A 9 -33.12 16.08 -10.02
N SER A 10 -33.82 16.69 -9.06
CA SER A 10 -33.44 17.94 -8.39
C SER A 10 -32.84 17.74 -7.00
N GLY A 11 -32.65 16.51 -6.54
CA GLY A 11 -32.09 16.19 -5.24
C GLY A 11 -30.62 16.59 -5.15
N LYS A 12 -30.27 17.45 -4.18
CA LYS A 12 -28.88 17.80 -3.85
C LYS A 12 -28.48 17.10 -2.56
N LEU A 13 -27.33 16.41 -2.59
CA LEU A 13 -26.74 15.85 -1.37
C LEU A 13 -26.00 16.98 -0.65
N GLN A 14 -26.46 17.33 0.53
CA GLN A 14 -25.75 18.21 1.45
C GLN A 14 -25.27 17.38 2.62
N TYR A 15 -23.96 17.33 2.83
CA TYR A 15 -23.36 16.64 3.98
C TYR A 15 -22.67 17.67 4.87
N SER A 16 -22.79 17.51 6.17
CA SER A 16 -22.02 18.25 7.16
C SER A 16 -21.19 17.28 7.98
N ILE A 17 -19.95 17.64 8.24
CA ILE A 17 -19.09 16.88 9.15
C ILE A 17 -19.47 17.33 10.57
N VAL A 18 -20.14 16.48 11.32
CA VAL A 18 -20.40 16.68 12.74
C VAL A 18 -19.27 16.00 13.51
N MET A 19 -18.49 16.79 14.25
CA MET A 19 -17.53 16.25 15.21
C MET A 19 -18.26 15.96 16.51
N ASP A 20 -18.30 14.70 16.90
CA ASP A 20 -18.81 14.29 18.20
C ASP A 20 -17.73 14.53 19.27
N ASN A 21 -17.99 15.46 20.16
CA ASN A 21 -17.09 15.90 21.24
C ASN A 21 -17.36 15.19 22.56
N SER A 22 -17.97 14.01 22.57
CA SER A 22 -18.45 13.38 23.82
C SER A 22 -17.37 12.91 24.80
N ASP A 23 -16.06 12.98 24.45
CA ASP A 23 -14.99 12.46 25.32
C ASP A 23 -13.79 13.40 25.52
N ILE A 24 -13.94 14.73 25.40
CA ILE A 24 -12.82 15.66 25.65
C ILE A 24 -13.27 16.78 26.59
N GLU A 25 -12.73 16.80 27.79
CA GLU A 25 -12.96 17.85 28.81
C GLU A 25 -12.37 19.24 28.50
N HIS A 26 -11.90 19.48 27.28
CA HIS A 26 -11.41 20.80 26.85
C HIS A 26 -11.95 21.18 25.47
N PRO A 27 -12.71 22.28 25.35
CA PRO A 27 -13.30 22.69 24.08
C PRO A 27 -12.31 23.49 23.23
N TYR A 28 -11.75 22.88 22.21
CA TYR A 28 -11.09 23.63 21.12
C TYR A 28 -12.02 23.69 19.92
N GLY A 29 -12.69 24.83 19.73
CA GLY A 29 -13.51 25.09 18.56
C GLY A 29 -12.66 25.66 17.42
N ILE A 30 -12.67 24.99 16.26
CA ILE A 30 -12.16 25.58 15.00
C ILE A 30 -13.36 26.06 14.19
N ASN A 31 -13.49 27.37 13.98
CA ASN A 31 -14.50 27.95 13.09
C ASN A 31 -14.05 27.83 11.63
N VAL A 32 -14.78 27.05 10.84
CA VAL A 32 -14.65 27.02 9.39
C VAL A 32 -15.51 28.16 8.81
N PRO A 33 -14.99 29.02 7.92
CA PRO A 33 -15.80 30.11 7.35
C PRO A 33 -16.89 29.54 6.44
N THR A 34 -18.13 29.72 6.84
CA THR A 34 -19.30 29.52 5.98
C THR A 34 -19.58 30.78 5.20
N THR A 35 -19.70 30.68 3.89
CA THR A 35 -20.12 31.77 3.00
C THR A 35 -21.64 31.99 3.13
N ASP A 36 -22.08 32.66 4.21
CA ASP A 36 -23.38 33.29 4.24
C ASP A 36 -23.25 34.67 4.82
N LYS A 37 -23.64 35.63 3.96
CA LYS A 37 -23.70 37.06 4.27
C LYS A 37 -24.86 37.32 5.22
N SER A 38 -24.63 37.40 6.48
CA SER A 38 -25.45 38.16 7.42
C SER A 38 -24.64 38.64 8.60
N ASN A 39 -24.65 39.96 8.80
CA ASN A 39 -23.95 40.72 9.82
C ASN A 39 -24.12 40.14 11.22
N THR A 40 -23.05 39.68 11.83
CA THR A 40 -22.91 39.70 13.29
C THR A 40 -21.42 39.75 13.65
N LYS A 41 -21.08 40.59 14.60
CA LYS A 41 -19.75 40.93 15.08
C LYS A 41 -18.99 39.70 15.56
N ASN A 42 -17.81 39.46 14.96
CA ASN A 42 -16.89 38.39 15.37
C ASN A 42 -16.34 38.65 16.77
N PRO A 43 -16.48 37.73 17.73
CA PRO A 43 -15.65 37.70 18.93
C PRO A 43 -14.28 37.13 18.57
N SER A 44 -13.23 37.90 18.71
CA SER A 44 -11.86 37.44 18.64
C SER A 44 -11.56 36.58 19.85
N VAL A 45 -11.38 35.27 19.67
CA VAL A 45 -10.91 34.37 20.72
C VAL A 45 -9.41 34.51 20.84
N ARG A 46 -8.93 35.06 21.96
CA ARG A 46 -7.51 35.00 22.32
C ARG A 46 -7.21 33.61 22.89
N VAL A 47 -6.30 32.89 22.25
CA VAL A 47 -5.76 31.63 22.75
C VAL A 47 -4.63 31.97 23.71
N PRO A 48 -4.67 31.55 24.99
CA PRO A 48 -3.52 31.66 25.88
C PRO A 48 -2.46 30.64 25.42
N LEU A 49 -1.25 31.11 25.13
CA LEU A 49 -0.08 30.27 25.00
C LEU A 49 0.52 30.10 26.38
N ASP A 50 0.25 29.01 27.04
CA ASP A 50 1.02 28.60 28.22
C ASP A 50 2.36 28.05 27.75
N LEU A 51 3.38 28.86 27.93
CA LEU A 51 4.79 28.53 27.77
C LEU A 51 5.32 28.06 29.16
N ASP A 52 5.05 26.85 29.55
CA ASP A 52 5.80 26.23 30.62
C ASP A 52 6.93 25.36 30.04
N SER A 53 8.11 25.82 30.41
CA SER A 53 9.42 25.32 30.06
C SER A 53 9.73 24.03 30.80
N ASN A 54 10.04 23.00 30.06
CA ASN A 54 11.10 21.98 30.23
C ASN A 54 10.69 20.66 29.56
N ASP A 55 10.80 20.64 28.25
CA ASP A 55 10.98 19.38 27.53
C ASP A 55 11.77 19.65 26.24
N GLU A 56 12.70 18.75 25.94
CA GLU A 56 13.62 18.81 24.83
C GLU A 56 12.90 19.17 23.51
N LYS A 57 13.41 20.16 22.81
CA LYS A 57 12.91 20.69 21.53
C LYS A 57 12.69 19.57 20.49
N LYS A 58 11.59 18.87 20.57
CA LYS A 58 11.02 18.21 19.39
C LYS A 58 10.55 19.31 18.45
N VAL A 59 11.25 19.51 17.37
CA VAL A 59 10.76 20.37 16.26
C VAL A 59 9.47 19.74 15.77
N LEU A 60 8.35 20.22 16.28
CA LEU A 60 7.01 19.85 15.80
C LEU A 60 6.90 20.30 14.36
N ASN A 61 6.74 19.34 13.45
CA ASN A 61 6.44 19.66 12.07
C ASN A 61 5.17 20.52 12.01
N PRO A 62 5.24 21.80 11.52
CA PRO A 62 4.10 22.72 11.54
C PRO A 62 2.90 22.25 10.71
N PHE A 63 3.05 21.16 9.93
CA PHE A 63 2.00 20.54 9.13
C PHE A 63 1.31 19.36 9.82
N VAL A 64 1.75 18.98 11.03
CA VAL A 64 1.06 17.98 11.84
C VAL A 64 0.07 18.68 12.74
N VAL A 65 -1.20 18.72 12.34
CA VAL A 65 -2.29 19.19 13.20
C VAL A 65 -2.62 18.09 14.20
N PRO A 66 -2.40 18.31 15.52
CA PRO A 66 -2.80 17.33 16.54
C PRO A 66 -4.32 17.13 16.48
N GLY A 67 -4.79 15.90 16.33
CA GLY A 67 -6.22 15.58 16.34
C GLY A 67 -6.84 15.20 14.99
N ILE A 68 -6.11 15.22 13.89
CA ILE A 68 -6.61 14.61 12.65
C ILE A 68 -6.62 13.10 12.86
N LYS A 69 -7.82 12.50 12.97
CA LYS A 69 -8.01 11.04 12.91
C LYS A 69 -7.27 10.53 11.67
N LYS A 70 -6.44 9.49 11.83
CA LYS A 70 -5.73 8.86 10.71
C LYS A 70 -6.71 8.63 9.58
N ILE A 71 -6.39 9.12 8.39
CA ILE A 71 -7.15 8.85 7.19
C ILE A 71 -7.16 7.33 7.04
N ASN A 72 -8.33 6.72 7.11
CA ASN A 72 -8.48 5.28 6.94
C ASN A 72 -8.36 4.98 5.45
N VAL A 73 -7.12 4.65 5.02
CA VAL A 73 -6.84 4.23 3.65
C VAL A 73 -7.19 2.76 3.54
N GLU A 74 -8.08 2.44 2.62
CA GLU A 74 -8.41 1.06 2.29
C GLU A 74 -7.18 0.38 1.68
N SER A 75 -6.69 -0.69 2.31
CA SER A 75 -5.40 -1.30 1.98
C SER A 75 -5.37 -2.06 0.66
N GLN A 76 -6.54 -2.34 0.05
CA GLN A 76 -6.69 -3.12 -1.19
C GLN A 76 -6.07 -4.53 -1.11
N LEU A 77 -5.94 -5.08 0.09
CA LEU A 77 -5.37 -6.40 0.33
C LEU A 77 -6.44 -7.49 0.22
N ASN A 78 -6.07 -8.62 -0.38
CA ASN A 78 -6.92 -9.81 -0.46
C ASN A 78 -6.59 -10.75 0.70
N GLU A 79 -7.53 -10.98 1.60
CA GLU A 79 -7.37 -11.80 2.79
C GLU A 79 -7.07 -13.28 2.49
N ASN A 80 -7.43 -13.76 1.31
CA ASN A 80 -7.14 -15.14 0.88
C ASN A 80 -5.65 -15.37 0.59
N TYR A 81 -4.86 -14.33 0.40
CA TYR A 81 -3.43 -14.41 0.08
C TYR A 81 -2.59 -14.16 1.33
N SER A 82 -2.71 -15.02 2.33
CA SER A 82 -1.93 -14.96 3.58
C SER A 82 -0.66 -15.82 3.51
N PHE A 83 0.27 -15.63 4.47
CA PHE A 83 1.41 -16.54 4.65
C PHE A 83 1.01 -17.97 5.01
N ASP A 84 -0.17 -18.17 5.60
CA ASP A 84 -0.69 -19.50 5.94
C ASP A 84 -1.08 -20.30 4.68
N ASN A 85 -1.47 -19.57 3.62
CA ASN A 85 -1.81 -20.15 2.32
C ASN A 85 -0.63 -20.15 1.33
N PHE A 86 0.48 -19.45 1.67
CA PHE A 86 1.69 -19.40 0.86
C PHE A 86 2.61 -20.57 1.22
N ILE A 87 2.52 -21.65 0.44
CA ILE A 87 3.29 -22.88 0.68
C ILE A 87 4.78 -22.61 0.50
N GLU A 88 5.55 -22.88 1.55
CA GLU A 88 7.00 -22.75 1.54
C GLU A 88 7.65 -23.92 0.80
N GLY A 89 8.61 -23.60 -0.04
CA GLY A 89 9.51 -24.52 -0.72
C GLY A 89 10.88 -23.89 -0.91
N GLU A 90 11.87 -24.64 -1.37
CA GLU A 90 13.20 -24.06 -1.68
C GLU A 90 13.09 -22.91 -2.67
N CYS A 91 12.15 -23.01 -3.63
CA CYS A 91 11.92 -22.02 -4.70
C CYS A 91 11.53 -20.63 -4.20
N ASN A 92 11.00 -20.48 -2.98
CA ASN A 92 10.48 -19.22 -2.46
C ASN A 92 10.92 -18.91 -1.02
N ARG A 93 11.72 -19.76 -0.40
CA ARG A 93 12.13 -19.63 1.02
C ARG A 93 12.76 -18.29 1.32
N THR A 94 13.70 -17.83 0.51
CA THR A 94 14.38 -16.54 0.71
C THR A 94 13.40 -15.37 0.66
N ALA A 95 12.52 -15.33 -0.34
CA ALA A 95 11.52 -14.29 -0.49
C ALA A 95 10.50 -14.30 0.67
N ARG A 96 10.09 -15.50 1.11
CA ARG A 96 9.17 -15.66 2.25
C ARG A 96 9.79 -15.17 3.56
N ILE A 97 11.03 -15.54 3.85
CA ILE A 97 11.77 -15.09 5.05
C ILE A 97 11.94 -13.57 5.02
N ALA A 98 12.37 -13.01 3.88
CA ALA A 98 12.50 -11.56 3.71
C ALA A 98 11.15 -10.84 3.91
N GLY A 99 10.07 -11.37 3.34
CA GLY A 99 8.73 -10.82 3.51
C GLY A 99 8.27 -10.81 4.97
N LEU A 100 8.50 -11.88 5.71
CA LEU A 100 8.19 -11.96 7.15
C LEU A 100 9.03 -10.97 7.97
N ALA A 101 10.33 -10.81 7.64
CA ALA A 101 11.20 -9.86 8.30
C ALA A 101 10.74 -8.41 8.06
N VAL A 102 10.33 -8.09 6.82
CA VAL A 102 9.76 -6.79 6.46
C VAL A 102 8.44 -6.56 7.19
N ALA A 103 7.55 -7.56 7.23
CA ALA A 103 6.26 -7.43 7.92
C ALA A 103 6.41 -7.14 9.42
N LYS A 104 7.41 -7.75 10.07
CA LYS A 104 7.70 -7.54 11.50
C LYS A 104 8.32 -6.16 11.77
N ASN A 105 9.19 -5.67 10.89
CA ASN A 105 9.95 -4.45 11.10
C ASN A 105 10.00 -3.61 9.81
N PRO A 106 8.87 -3.06 9.35
CA PRO A 106 8.79 -2.31 8.10
C PRO A 106 9.65 -1.04 8.15
N GLY A 107 10.38 -0.78 7.08
CA GLY A 107 11.23 0.41 6.90
C GLY A 107 12.52 0.43 7.72
N THR A 108 12.75 -0.55 8.60
CA THR A 108 13.93 -0.59 9.48
C THR A 108 14.92 -1.69 9.10
N THR A 109 14.51 -2.63 8.25
CA THR A 109 15.37 -3.68 7.72
C THR A 109 16.23 -3.17 6.55
N ALA A 110 17.33 -3.87 6.25
CA ALA A 110 18.12 -3.63 5.04
C ALA A 110 17.33 -3.98 3.74
N PHE A 111 16.15 -4.58 3.87
CA PHE A 111 15.29 -5.02 2.76
C PHE A 111 14.32 -3.91 2.31
N ASN A 112 14.87 -2.72 2.09
CA ASN A 112 14.07 -1.57 1.65
C ASN A 112 14.76 -0.84 0.48
N PRO A 113 14.23 -0.97 -0.74
CA PRO A 113 13.04 -1.74 -1.11
C PRO A 113 13.24 -3.26 -1.06
N LEU A 114 12.14 -4.01 -0.89
CA LEU A 114 12.08 -5.44 -1.21
C LEU A 114 11.60 -5.58 -2.65
N PHE A 115 12.44 -6.15 -3.50
CA PHE A 115 12.16 -6.36 -4.91
C PHE A 115 12.02 -7.86 -5.19
N VAL A 116 10.82 -8.29 -5.58
CA VAL A 116 10.53 -9.70 -5.86
C VAL A 116 10.29 -9.87 -7.35
N PHE A 117 11.03 -10.75 -7.99
CA PHE A 117 10.84 -10.99 -9.42
C PHE A 117 10.69 -12.47 -9.72
N SER A 118 9.95 -12.75 -10.77
CA SER A 118 9.82 -14.09 -11.34
C SER A 118 8.94 -14.06 -12.59
N PRO A 119 8.96 -15.06 -13.44
CA PRO A 119 7.93 -15.28 -14.45
C PRO A 119 6.52 -15.26 -13.84
N THR A 120 5.51 -15.11 -14.71
CA THR A 120 4.10 -15.06 -14.29
C THR A 120 3.69 -16.34 -13.57
N GLY A 121 2.79 -16.23 -12.57
CA GLY A 121 2.16 -17.39 -11.92
C GLY A 121 2.94 -18.01 -10.78
N LEU A 122 4.13 -17.54 -10.42
CA LEU A 122 4.95 -18.10 -9.33
C LEU A 122 4.66 -17.51 -7.95
N GLY A 123 3.58 -16.73 -7.78
CA GLY A 123 3.10 -16.30 -6.47
C GLY A 123 3.58 -14.91 -6.02
N LYS A 124 4.11 -14.03 -6.91
CA LYS A 124 4.50 -12.66 -6.56
C LYS A 124 3.40 -11.89 -5.87
N THR A 125 2.24 -11.80 -6.51
CA THR A 125 1.05 -11.11 -5.98
C THR A 125 0.62 -11.70 -4.64
N HIS A 126 0.59 -13.03 -4.51
CA HIS A 126 0.28 -13.69 -3.24
C HIS A 126 1.23 -13.24 -2.12
N LEU A 127 2.54 -13.28 -2.38
CA LEU A 127 3.55 -12.85 -1.39
C LEU A 127 3.36 -11.38 -0.99
N CYS A 128 3.08 -10.49 -1.94
CA CYS A 128 2.79 -9.09 -1.68
C CYS A 128 1.61 -8.90 -0.71
N HIS A 129 0.50 -9.56 -0.99
CA HIS A 129 -0.67 -9.51 -0.11
C HIS A 129 -0.37 -10.12 1.26
N ALA A 130 0.35 -11.25 1.30
CA ALA A 130 0.74 -11.90 2.55
C ALA A 130 1.58 -10.98 3.43
N ILE A 131 2.57 -10.27 2.86
CA ILE A 131 3.39 -9.29 3.58
C ILE A 131 2.52 -8.16 4.11
N GLY A 132 1.62 -7.61 3.29
CA GLY A 132 0.72 -6.53 3.68
C GLY A 132 -0.22 -6.92 4.83
N LEU A 133 -0.84 -8.10 4.75
CA LEU A 133 -1.72 -8.64 5.79
C LEU A 133 -0.96 -8.88 7.10
N GLU A 134 0.21 -9.49 7.00
CA GLU A 134 1.04 -9.77 8.17
C GLU A 134 1.56 -8.49 8.83
N THR A 135 1.92 -7.47 8.01
CA THR A 135 2.27 -6.14 8.52
C THR A 135 1.11 -5.53 9.32
N LYS A 136 -0.12 -5.62 8.83
CA LYS A 136 -1.30 -5.10 9.55
C LYS A 136 -1.58 -5.85 10.85
N LYS A 137 -1.27 -7.14 10.93
CA LYS A 137 -1.37 -7.92 12.18
C LYS A 137 -0.40 -7.42 13.24
N TYR A 138 0.89 -7.20 12.87
CA TYR A 138 1.90 -6.69 13.80
C TYR A 138 1.74 -5.20 14.10
N HIS A 139 1.29 -4.43 13.12
CA HIS A 139 1.24 -2.97 13.16
C HIS A 139 -0.11 -2.44 12.68
N PRO A 140 -1.21 -2.59 13.47
CA PRO A 140 -2.55 -2.17 13.04
C PRO A 140 -2.67 -0.67 12.73
N ASN A 141 -1.73 0.12 13.24
CA ASN A 141 -1.70 1.57 13.10
C ASN A 141 -0.98 2.05 11.83
N LEU A 142 -0.27 1.19 11.11
CA LEU A 142 0.41 1.58 9.89
C LEU A 142 -0.55 1.59 8.69
N ILE A 143 -0.37 2.57 7.83
CA ILE A 143 -1.09 2.67 6.57
C ILE A 143 -0.38 1.78 5.56
N VAL A 144 -0.99 0.64 5.24
CA VAL A 144 -0.51 -0.32 4.23
C VAL A 144 -1.36 -0.18 3.00
N LEU A 145 -0.74 0.05 1.85
CA LEU A 145 -1.42 0.13 0.56
C LEU A 145 -0.80 -0.84 -0.44
N TYR A 146 -1.65 -1.69 -1.01
CA TYR A 146 -1.35 -2.47 -2.21
C TYR A 146 -1.94 -1.78 -3.43
N VAL A 147 -1.19 -1.69 -4.51
CA VAL A 147 -1.64 -1.19 -5.81
C VAL A 147 -0.87 -1.91 -6.91
N ASN A 148 -1.54 -2.28 -8.00
CA ASN A 148 -0.81 -2.71 -9.19
C ASN A 148 -0.37 -1.49 -10.01
N ALA A 149 0.67 -1.65 -10.83
CA ALA A 149 1.24 -0.55 -11.61
C ALA A 149 0.23 0.08 -12.58
N GLU A 150 -0.69 -0.70 -13.16
CA GLU A 150 -1.73 -0.18 -14.05
C GLU A 150 -2.71 0.74 -13.33
N GLN A 151 -3.17 0.35 -12.13
CA GLN A 151 -4.03 1.19 -11.29
C GLN A 151 -3.31 2.49 -10.89
N PHE A 152 -2.04 2.39 -10.50
CA PHE A 152 -1.24 3.57 -10.19
C PHE A 152 -1.18 4.54 -11.38
N ILE A 153 -0.92 4.02 -12.59
CA ILE A 153 -0.88 4.80 -13.83
C ILE A 153 -2.24 5.44 -14.10
N GLN A 154 -3.33 4.69 -13.99
CA GLN A 154 -4.69 5.21 -14.20
C GLN A 154 -5.04 6.33 -13.21
N GLN A 155 -4.72 6.15 -11.92
CA GLN A 155 -4.93 7.17 -10.90
C GLN A 155 -4.09 8.42 -11.17
N PHE A 156 -2.81 8.24 -11.55
CA PHE A 156 -1.94 9.34 -11.94
C PHE A 156 -2.49 10.11 -13.15
N MET A 157 -2.92 9.42 -14.20
CA MET A 157 -3.50 10.04 -15.39
C MET A 157 -4.79 10.81 -15.06
N ALA A 158 -5.64 10.25 -14.22
CA ALA A 158 -6.86 10.91 -13.73
C ALA A 158 -6.51 12.18 -12.93
N SER A 159 -5.51 12.14 -12.06
CA SER A 159 -5.05 13.29 -11.29
C SER A 159 -4.51 14.41 -12.18
N CYS A 160 -3.77 14.07 -13.23
CA CYS A 160 -3.28 15.03 -14.21
C CYS A 160 -4.45 15.73 -14.95
N LYS A 161 -5.45 14.95 -15.40
CA LYS A 161 -6.64 15.46 -16.06
C LYS A 161 -7.46 16.40 -15.17
N ASN A 162 -7.56 16.07 -13.88
CA ASN A 162 -8.32 16.82 -12.89
C ASN A 162 -7.52 17.95 -12.23
N LYS A 163 -6.23 18.12 -12.59
CA LYS A 163 -5.31 19.11 -11.97
C LYS A 163 -5.09 18.89 -10.46
N THR A 164 -5.16 17.65 -9.99
CA THR A 164 -4.97 17.22 -8.59
C THR A 164 -3.72 16.36 -8.41
N ARG A 165 -2.67 16.61 -9.21
CA ARG A 165 -1.41 15.86 -9.17
C ARG A 165 -0.74 15.95 -7.80
N ASP A 166 -0.78 17.13 -7.16
CA ASP A 166 -0.15 17.33 -5.85
C ASP A 166 -0.87 16.52 -4.76
N ASP A 167 -2.19 16.40 -4.84
CA ASP A 167 -2.97 15.57 -3.91
C ASP A 167 -2.65 14.10 -4.09
N PHE A 168 -2.47 13.64 -5.34
CA PHE A 168 -2.03 12.29 -5.65
C PHE A 168 -0.66 11.99 -5.02
N VAL A 169 0.32 12.88 -5.19
CA VAL A 169 1.66 12.70 -4.62
C VAL A 169 1.59 12.70 -3.09
N ARG A 170 0.86 13.64 -2.48
CA ARG A 170 0.69 13.72 -1.02
C ARG A 170 0.03 12.46 -0.46
N PHE A 171 -0.99 11.93 -1.15
CA PHE A 171 -1.65 10.69 -0.75
C PHE A 171 -0.63 9.53 -0.64
N TYR A 172 0.17 9.31 -1.68
CA TYR A 172 1.18 8.23 -1.66
C TYR A 172 2.28 8.49 -0.63
N GLN A 173 2.62 9.74 -0.35
CA GLN A 173 3.62 10.11 0.67
C GLN A 173 3.18 9.84 2.11
N MET A 174 1.88 9.70 2.37
CA MET A 174 1.34 9.36 3.69
C MET A 174 1.41 7.86 4.01
N ILE A 175 1.68 7.00 3.03
CA ILE A 175 1.70 5.54 3.17
C ILE A 175 2.92 5.11 3.99
N ASP A 176 2.72 4.17 4.92
CA ASP A 176 3.80 3.60 5.73
C ASP A 176 4.44 2.37 5.05
N VAL A 177 3.62 1.56 4.38
CA VAL A 177 4.08 0.41 3.59
C VAL A 177 3.40 0.44 2.23
N LEU A 178 4.18 0.75 1.20
CA LEU A 178 3.70 0.82 -0.18
C LEU A 178 4.14 -0.42 -0.95
N ILE A 179 3.17 -1.15 -1.46
CA ILE A 179 3.35 -2.34 -2.29
C ILE A 179 2.88 -2.01 -3.70
N ILE A 180 3.79 -2.08 -4.67
CA ILE A 180 3.45 -1.89 -6.09
C ILE A 180 3.76 -3.17 -6.85
N ASP A 181 2.70 -3.79 -7.37
CA ASP A 181 2.77 -5.03 -8.12
C ASP A 181 2.95 -4.77 -9.62
N ASP A 182 3.73 -5.61 -10.29
CA ASP A 182 3.94 -5.62 -11.74
C ASP A 182 4.51 -4.31 -12.32
N ILE A 183 5.63 -3.83 -11.77
CA ILE A 183 6.24 -2.54 -12.15
C ILE A 183 6.72 -2.48 -13.60
N GLN A 184 6.84 -3.60 -14.32
CA GLN A 184 7.17 -3.62 -15.75
C GLN A 184 6.18 -2.78 -16.58
N PHE A 185 4.95 -2.58 -16.13
CA PHE A 185 3.96 -1.74 -16.81
C PHE A 185 4.27 -0.24 -16.76
N PHE A 186 5.26 0.21 -15.97
CA PHE A 186 5.76 1.59 -16.04
C PHE A 186 6.66 1.85 -17.24
N ALA A 187 7.12 0.81 -17.97
CA ALA A 187 7.97 0.95 -19.14
C ALA A 187 7.39 1.95 -20.16
N GLY A 188 8.23 2.87 -20.65
CA GLY A 188 7.85 3.90 -21.61
C GLY A 188 6.97 5.05 -21.08
N LYS A 189 6.62 5.08 -19.77
CA LYS A 189 5.73 6.10 -19.18
C LYS A 189 6.52 7.11 -18.34
N SER A 190 7.37 7.91 -18.97
CA SER A 190 8.34 8.81 -18.31
C SER A 190 7.74 9.71 -17.23
N LYS A 191 6.60 10.36 -17.48
CA LYS A 191 5.95 11.24 -16.48
C LYS A 191 5.48 10.49 -15.23
N THR A 192 5.04 9.26 -15.39
CA THR A 192 4.64 8.40 -14.26
C THR A 192 5.87 7.91 -13.51
N GLN A 193 6.93 7.55 -14.24
CA GLN A 193 8.22 7.16 -13.66
C GLN A 193 8.84 8.30 -12.85
N ASP A 194 8.81 9.55 -13.34
CA ASP A 194 9.21 10.75 -12.59
C ASP A 194 8.46 10.86 -11.26
N THR A 195 7.14 10.74 -11.32
CA THR A 195 6.30 10.87 -10.14
C THR A 195 6.57 9.74 -9.13
N LEU A 196 6.70 8.51 -9.62
CA LEU A 196 7.08 7.36 -8.78
C LEU A 196 8.44 7.59 -8.12
N PHE A 197 9.42 8.12 -8.86
CA PHE A 197 10.74 8.44 -8.31
C PHE A 197 10.67 9.44 -7.15
N HIS A 198 9.85 10.48 -7.27
CA HIS A 198 9.64 11.45 -6.19
C HIS A 198 8.96 10.82 -4.96
N ILE A 199 7.94 10.00 -5.16
CA ILE A 199 7.27 9.27 -4.08
C ILE A 199 8.26 8.31 -3.42
N PHE A 200 9.01 7.54 -4.20
CA PHE A 200 10.03 6.60 -3.72
C PHE A 200 11.03 7.28 -2.79
N ASN A 201 11.65 8.39 -3.25
CA ASN A 201 12.64 9.10 -2.46
C ASN A 201 12.06 9.63 -1.15
N HIS A 202 10.84 10.18 -1.17
CA HIS A 202 10.16 10.65 0.03
C HIS A 202 9.93 9.52 1.04
N LEU A 203 9.40 8.40 0.59
CA LEU A 203 9.12 7.24 1.45
C LEU A 203 10.41 6.66 2.02
N GLN A 204 11.45 6.50 1.20
CA GLN A 204 12.74 5.99 1.64
C GLN A 204 13.41 6.89 2.69
N GLN A 205 13.41 8.22 2.48
CA GLN A 205 13.97 9.19 3.43
C GLN A 205 13.23 9.17 4.78
N ASN A 206 11.93 8.91 4.76
CA ASN A 206 11.10 8.80 5.95
C ASN A 206 11.05 7.38 6.54
N LYS A 207 11.95 6.48 6.12
CA LYS A 207 12.03 5.09 6.59
C LYS A 207 10.71 4.32 6.42
N LYS A 208 9.95 4.64 5.39
CA LYS A 208 8.75 3.89 5.00
C LYS A 208 9.15 2.69 4.15
N GLN A 209 8.40 1.60 4.27
CA GLN A 209 8.71 0.37 3.53
C GLN A 209 8.18 0.43 2.09
N LEU A 210 9.02 0.00 1.18
CA LEU A 210 8.70 -0.16 -0.24
C LEU A 210 8.84 -1.62 -0.65
N ILE A 211 7.86 -2.13 -1.39
CA ILE A 211 7.85 -3.50 -1.92
C ILE A 211 7.43 -3.42 -3.38
N PHE A 212 8.19 -4.06 -4.25
CA PHE A 212 7.95 -4.08 -5.69
C PHE A 212 7.97 -5.50 -6.22
N THR A 213 7.12 -5.78 -7.21
CA THR A 213 7.23 -7.00 -7.99
C THR A 213 7.46 -6.71 -9.47
N CYS A 214 8.07 -7.68 -10.14
CA CYS A 214 8.35 -7.62 -11.57
C CYS A 214 8.34 -9.02 -12.18
N ASP A 215 8.21 -9.10 -13.51
CA ASP A 215 8.34 -10.34 -14.26
C ASP A 215 9.80 -10.74 -14.54
N LYS A 216 10.75 -9.80 -14.36
CA LYS A 216 12.18 -9.96 -14.60
C LYS A 216 13.01 -9.15 -13.62
N PRO A 217 14.32 -9.43 -13.49
CA PRO A 217 15.18 -8.67 -12.58
C PRO A 217 15.26 -7.19 -13.00
N ALA A 218 15.51 -6.30 -12.03
CA ALA A 218 15.54 -4.86 -12.28
C ALA A 218 16.58 -4.43 -13.32
N SER A 219 17.68 -5.19 -13.46
CA SER A 219 18.73 -4.93 -14.47
C SER A 219 18.27 -5.13 -15.93
N GLU A 220 17.19 -5.88 -16.12
CA GLU A 220 16.67 -6.22 -17.46
C GLU A 220 15.44 -5.37 -17.84
N LEU A 221 15.11 -4.36 -17.03
CA LEU A 221 14.00 -3.47 -17.32
C LEU A 221 14.36 -2.51 -18.45
N GLU A 222 13.72 -2.69 -19.59
CA GLU A 222 13.80 -1.80 -20.75
C GLU A 222 12.80 -0.64 -20.60
N ASP A 223 13.08 0.50 -21.24
CA ASP A 223 12.24 1.70 -21.21
C ASP A 223 11.92 2.22 -19.79
N MET A 224 12.77 1.88 -18.83
CA MET A 224 12.73 2.36 -17.46
C MET A 224 13.90 3.31 -17.20
N GLU A 225 13.65 4.42 -16.51
CA GLU A 225 14.70 5.37 -16.19
C GLU A 225 15.77 4.76 -15.28
N GLN A 226 17.03 4.96 -15.62
CA GLN A 226 18.19 4.40 -14.92
C GLN A 226 18.18 4.71 -13.41
N ARG A 227 17.68 5.88 -13.04
CA ARG A 227 17.55 6.28 -11.63
C ARG A 227 16.56 5.40 -10.83
N LEU A 228 15.46 4.93 -11.46
CA LEU A 228 14.53 3.99 -10.84
C LEU A 228 15.14 2.59 -10.77
N ILE A 229 15.78 2.11 -11.84
CA ILE A 229 16.49 0.83 -11.84
C ILE A 229 17.48 0.77 -10.68
N SER A 230 18.32 1.81 -10.53
CA SER A 230 19.27 1.89 -9.41
C SER A 230 18.60 1.83 -8.04
N ARG A 231 17.40 2.41 -7.90
CA ARG A 231 16.63 2.37 -6.65
C ARG A 231 16.04 0.99 -6.37
N PHE A 232 15.55 0.29 -7.39
CA PHE A 232 15.03 -1.06 -7.23
C PHE A 232 16.13 -2.06 -6.85
N GLN A 233 17.38 -1.82 -7.29
CA GLN A 233 18.55 -2.64 -6.96
C GLN A 233 19.13 -2.34 -5.57
N TRP A 234 18.74 -1.25 -4.92
CA TRP A 234 19.37 -0.79 -3.67
C TRP A 234 19.14 -1.73 -2.49
N GLY A 235 17.95 -2.29 -2.32
CA GLY A 235 17.58 -3.14 -1.18
C GLY A 235 17.86 -4.61 -1.42
N LEU A 236 16.89 -5.46 -1.09
CA LEU A 236 16.95 -6.89 -1.38
C LEU A 236 16.18 -7.22 -2.64
N SER A 237 16.88 -7.79 -3.62
CA SER A 237 16.26 -8.38 -4.81
C SER A 237 16.25 -9.91 -4.65
N THR A 238 15.09 -10.54 -4.81
CA THR A 238 14.91 -11.98 -4.64
C THR A 238 14.02 -12.56 -5.72
N GLU A 239 14.39 -13.73 -6.21
CA GLU A 239 13.67 -14.46 -7.23
C GLU A 239 12.73 -15.49 -6.61
N LEU A 240 11.51 -15.64 -7.16
CA LEU A 240 10.68 -16.80 -6.96
C LEU A 240 10.93 -17.78 -8.12
N GLN A 241 11.45 -18.94 -7.79
CA GLN A 241 11.77 -19.98 -8.77
C GLN A 241 10.56 -20.90 -9.00
N ILE A 242 10.67 -21.73 -10.02
CA ILE A 242 9.66 -22.75 -10.32
C ILE A 242 9.64 -23.77 -9.17
N PRO A 243 8.49 -24.05 -8.56
CA PRO A 243 8.38 -25.01 -7.47
C PRO A 243 8.71 -26.42 -7.95
N ASP A 244 9.34 -27.22 -7.09
CA ASP A 244 9.56 -28.63 -7.30
C ASP A 244 8.25 -29.43 -7.23
N ILE A 245 8.30 -30.73 -7.49
CA ILE A 245 7.11 -31.59 -7.52
C ILE A 245 6.41 -31.61 -6.17
N GLU A 246 7.19 -31.71 -5.09
CA GLU A 246 6.66 -31.77 -3.73
C GLU A 246 5.94 -30.47 -3.36
N THR A 247 6.56 -29.34 -3.63
CA THR A 247 5.94 -28.01 -3.39
C THR A 247 4.67 -27.84 -4.24
N ARG A 248 4.67 -28.29 -5.51
CA ARG A 248 3.47 -28.23 -6.36
C ARG A 248 2.34 -29.12 -5.83
N SER A 249 2.67 -30.35 -5.37
CA SER A 249 1.70 -31.26 -4.76
C SER A 249 1.06 -30.61 -3.53
N ASN A 250 1.88 -29.99 -2.65
CA ASN A 250 1.41 -29.31 -1.46
C ASN A 250 0.54 -28.07 -1.79
N ILE A 251 0.89 -27.32 -2.84
CA ILE A 251 0.07 -26.17 -3.32
C ILE A 251 -1.29 -26.68 -3.81
N LEU A 252 -1.33 -27.76 -4.59
CA LEU A 252 -2.56 -28.35 -5.09
C LEU A 252 -3.45 -28.86 -3.94
N LYS A 253 -2.87 -29.59 -2.98
CA LYS A 253 -3.58 -30.06 -1.77
C LYS A 253 -4.19 -28.88 -1.02
N ARG A 254 -3.42 -27.81 -0.81
CA ARG A 254 -3.91 -26.63 -0.09
C ARG A 254 -5.06 -25.93 -0.83
N LYS A 255 -4.94 -25.78 -2.15
CA LYS A 255 -6.00 -25.19 -2.97
C LYS A 255 -7.27 -26.05 -2.96
N ALA A 256 -7.13 -27.34 -3.19
CA ALA A 256 -8.26 -28.29 -3.14
C ALA A 256 -8.98 -28.23 -1.78
N TYR A 257 -8.23 -28.24 -0.69
CA TYR A 257 -8.78 -28.10 0.66
C TYR A 257 -9.52 -26.76 0.85
N SER A 258 -8.94 -25.66 0.37
CA SER A 258 -9.57 -24.32 0.49
C SER A 258 -10.87 -24.22 -0.32
N ASP A 259 -10.93 -24.91 -1.44
CA ASP A 259 -12.10 -24.93 -2.33
C ASP A 259 -13.13 -26.02 -1.92
N GLY A 260 -12.85 -26.80 -0.85
CA GLY A 260 -13.71 -27.89 -0.37
C GLY A 260 -13.77 -29.07 -1.33
N ILE A 261 -12.74 -29.27 -2.15
CA ILE A 261 -12.65 -30.35 -3.13
C ILE A 261 -11.75 -31.46 -2.58
N GLU A 262 -12.27 -32.67 -2.48
CA GLU A 262 -11.48 -33.86 -2.15
C GLU A 262 -10.90 -34.46 -3.43
N ILE A 263 -9.56 -34.46 -3.55
CA ILE A 263 -8.85 -35.06 -4.69
C ILE A 263 -7.93 -36.14 -4.14
N PRO A 264 -7.98 -37.37 -4.71
CA PRO A 264 -7.06 -38.43 -4.32
C PRO A 264 -5.60 -38.03 -4.53
N ASP A 265 -4.70 -38.53 -3.64
CA ASP A 265 -3.28 -38.17 -3.67
C ASP A 265 -2.58 -38.57 -4.97
N ASP A 266 -2.93 -39.72 -5.54
CA ASP A 266 -2.39 -40.19 -6.82
C ASP A 266 -2.74 -39.24 -7.99
N VAL A 267 -3.92 -38.64 -7.98
CA VAL A 267 -4.34 -37.64 -8.97
C VAL A 267 -3.57 -36.35 -8.76
N ILE A 268 -3.40 -35.91 -7.52
CA ILE A 268 -2.61 -34.69 -7.19
C ILE A 268 -1.17 -34.86 -7.66
N ASP A 269 -0.53 -36.00 -7.36
CA ASP A 269 0.85 -36.29 -7.74
C ASP A 269 1.01 -36.41 -9.27
N TYR A 270 0.02 -37.00 -9.93
CA TYR A 270 0.00 -37.00 -11.39
C TYR A 270 -0.06 -35.60 -11.98
N VAL A 271 -0.98 -34.76 -11.52
CA VAL A 271 -1.10 -33.37 -11.97
C VAL A 271 0.18 -32.58 -11.66
N ALA A 272 0.71 -32.69 -10.43
CA ALA A 272 1.94 -32.02 -10.03
C ALA A 272 3.15 -32.43 -10.90
N SER A 273 3.20 -33.67 -11.38
CA SER A 273 4.26 -34.15 -12.28
C SER A 273 4.15 -33.60 -13.70
N LYS A 274 2.93 -33.36 -14.19
CA LYS A 274 2.66 -32.93 -15.58
C LYS A 274 2.64 -31.41 -15.74
N VAL A 275 2.08 -30.68 -14.80
CA VAL A 275 1.99 -29.23 -14.83
C VAL A 275 3.29 -28.65 -14.28
N LYS A 276 4.19 -28.27 -15.18
CA LYS A 276 5.50 -27.65 -14.84
C LYS A 276 5.46 -26.13 -14.80
N THR A 277 4.55 -25.54 -15.51
CA THR A 277 4.25 -24.10 -15.52
C THR A 277 2.82 -23.91 -15.07
N ASN A 278 2.55 -22.75 -14.54
CA ASN A 278 1.26 -22.38 -13.95
C ASN A 278 0.05 -22.77 -14.81
#